data_df0cd9fcf514859a694e70dc3b9a3622
#
_entry.id   df0cd9fcf514859a694e70dc3b9a3622
#
_cell.length_a   1.000
_cell.length_b   1.000
_cell.length_c   1.000
_cell.angle_alpha   90.00
_cell.angle_beta   90.00
_cell.angle_gamma   90.00
#
_symmetry.space_group_name_H-M   'P 1'
#
loop_
_entity.id
_entity.type
_entity.pdbx_description
1 polymer ?
#
loop_
_entity_poly.entity_id
_entity_poly.type
_entity_poly.pdbx_seq_one_letter_code
_entity_poly.pdbx_strand_id
1 'polypeptide(L)'
;MKKTLLAALLISTGPALAGTAGVNSGSSMTTGPSSSALSLQSATHNPAMTSLVVPDKERWRISYLPSFGANTELGDVNNFYDDLDELIDIVDDPTSTQDPASEVLNRFNTTLESLGESGYLKGSLSFGLPILPLVHNTNYHDSSIGISAGVLAQFGLQVLDSDLTFDDQNGTFSTATSLYLKSGLEKSITLSYSRPILDTPALDFARPGKLYGGMSARLISLELSKQVSPIQQLDGNDVSDIITDEYDSNLNETTNIAFSAGVVWDVGRYQVGFTFENINSPEFDYGPIGTDCANRTENTPSRSSCEAAARFIQQDGRIRARETHTMHARTRIDGLYHFTNKWSASGSIDLAAYDDIVGFENQWLHLATMYNFDNNILPALRVGLQSNLTGTQLSSLTVGMSLFKFATLDLEYGLNSTSIDGSSAPRRFGIALGVEERF
;
A
#
# COMPACT_ATOMS: atom_id res chain seq x y z
N MET A 1 -20.98 -16.54 5.14
CA MET A 1 -20.30 -15.23 5.29
C MET A 1 -18.81 -15.23 4.88
N LYS A 2 -18.01 -16.29 5.14
CA LYS A 2 -16.55 -16.36 4.90
C LYS A 2 -16.02 -15.90 3.53
N LYS A 3 -16.82 -15.96 2.47
CA LYS A 3 -16.41 -15.53 1.11
C LYS A 3 -16.88 -14.14 0.70
N THR A 4 -17.79 -13.56 1.45
CA THR A 4 -18.45 -12.30 1.09
C THR A 4 -17.69 -11.08 1.63
N LEU A 5 -17.09 -11.17 2.82
CA LEU A 5 -16.36 -10.06 3.44
C LEU A 5 -15.11 -9.67 2.64
N LEU A 6 -14.35 -10.67 2.16
CA LEU A 6 -13.14 -10.43 1.34
C LEU A 6 -13.51 -9.91 -0.06
N ALA A 7 -14.63 -10.37 -0.62
CA ALA A 7 -15.13 -9.94 -1.93
C ALA A 7 -15.74 -8.53 -1.89
N ALA A 8 -16.44 -8.16 -0.82
CA ALA A 8 -17.08 -6.85 -0.68
C ALA A 8 -16.04 -5.71 -0.59
N LEU A 9 -14.93 -5.94 0.11
CA LEU A 9 -13.81 -4.98 0.20
C LEU A 9 -13.06 -4.77 -1.13
N LEU A 10 -13.18 -5.72 -2.07
CA LEU A 10 -12.51 -5.65 -3.38
C LEU A 10 -13.38 -5.07 -4.51
N ILE A 11 -14.71 -4.98 -4.35
CA ILE A 11 -15.65 -4.71 -5.46
C ILE A 11 -16.19 -3.27 -5.47
N SER A 12 -16.05 -2.49 -4.38
CA SER A 12 -16.65 -1.14 -4.28
C SER A 12 -15.90 -0.01 -5.02
N THR A 13 -14.86 -0.33 -5.80
CA THR A 13 -14.10 0.70 -6.52
C THR A 13 -14.56 0.81 -7.97
N GLY A 14 -15.32 1.85 -8.28
CA GLY A 14 -15.53 2.33 -9.67
C GLY A 14 -14.19 2.69 -10.34
N PRO A 15 -14.14 2.86 -11.67
CA PRO A 15 -12.90 3.12 -12.40
C PRO A 15 -12.29 4.44 -11.98
N ALA A 16 -11.23 4.41 -11.23
CA ALA A 16 -10.48 5.56 -10.78
C ALA A 16 -9.02 5.49 -11.26
N LEU A 17 -8.37 6.62 -11.31
CA LEU A 17 -7.12 6.85 -12.02
C LEU A 17 -6.00 7.31 -11.06
N ALA A 18 -4.97 6.70 -10.98
CA ALA A 18 -3.53 6.87 -10.88
C ALA A 18 -2.65 7.00 -9.65
N GLY A 19 -1.88 6.31 -9.11
CA GLY A 19 -0.59 5.92 -8.56
C GLY A 19 0.09 6.84 -7.53
N THR A 20 0.67 6.48 -6.54
CA THR A 20 1.88 5.87 -6.06
C THR A 20 2.30 6.35 -4.66
N ALA A 21 2.19 5.59 -3.62
CA ALA A 21 3.13 5.54 -2.51
C ALA A 21 2.99 4.19 -1.80
N GLY A 22 4.06 3.39 -1.80
CA GLY A 22 4.12 2.16 -1.01
C GLY A 22 3.61 0.88 -1.67
N VAL A 23 2.92 0.95 -2.83
CA VAL A 23 2.55 -0.22 -3.61
C VAL A 23 3.34 -0.24 -4.90
N ASN A 24 4.24 -1.20 -5.01
CA ASN A 24 5.05 -1.38 -6.20
C ASN A 24 4.22 -2.04 -7.30
N SER A 25 4.19 -1.45 -8.49
CA SER A 25 3.52 -1.98 -9.68
C SER A 25 4.52 -2.46 -10.72
N GLY A 26 4.13 -3.43 -11.54
CA GLY A 26 5.02 -4.00 -12.55
C GLY A 26 6.31 -4.56 -11.94
N SER A 27 7.44 -4.41 -12.62
CA SER A 27 8.72 -4.96 -12.19
C SER A 27 9.26 -4.39 -10.86
N SER A 28 8.76 -3.24 -10.43
CA SER A 28 9.19 -2.63 -9.17
C SER A 28 8.73 -3.40 -7.92
N MET A 29 7.75 -4.30 -8.03
CA MET A 29 7.41 -5.21 -6.95
C MET A 29 8.61 -6.09 -6.55
N THR A 30 9.39 -6.58 -7.51
CA THR A 30 10.59 -7.39 -7.23
C THR A 30 11.83 -6.53 -7.04
N THR A 31 12.06 -5.53 -7.90
CA THR A 31 13.31 -4.74 -7.87
C THR A 31 13.31 -3.63 -6.84
N GLY A 32 12.17 -3.37 -6.19
CA GLY A 32 11.97 -2.19 -5.38
C GLY A 32 11.99 -0.90 -6.20
N PRO A 33 11.85 0.26 -5.56
CA PRO A 33 11.96 1.57 -6.20
C PRO A 33 13.44 1.92 -6.50
N SER A 34 14.10 1.10 -7.32
CA SER A 34 15.51 1.27 -7.66
C SER A 34 15.72 2.15 -8.88
N SER A 35 16.82 2.90 -8.91
CA SER A 35 17.26 3.70 -10.05
C SER A 35 17.82 2.77 -11.15
N SER A 36 16.93 2.26 -12.00
CA SER A 36 17.26 1.37 -13.11
C SER A 36 16.78 1.95 -14.44
N ALA A 37 17.72 2.22 -15.35
CA ALA A 37 17.39 2.66 -16.71
C ALA A 37 16.60 1.59 -17.51
N LEU A 38 16.55 0.36 -17.03
CA LEU A 38 15.80 -0.73 -17.65
C LEU A 38 14.29 -0.62 -17.42
N SER A 39 13.85 0.01 -16.35
CA SER A 39 12.43 0.18 -16.03
C SER A 39 11.99 1.64 -16.19
N LEU A 40 10.89 1.85 -16.89
CA LEU A 40 10.24 3.16 -17.03
C LEU A 40 9.67 3.63 -15.68
N GLN A 41 9.28 2.71 -14.80
CA GLN A 41 8.78 3.01 -13.45
C GLN A 41 9.85 3.70 -12.59
N SER A 42 11.15 3.52 -12.86
CA SER A 42 12.20 4.23 -12.15
C SER A 42 12.08 5.75 -12.23
N ALA A 43 11.54 6.28 -13.34
CA ALA A 43 11.29 7.72 -13.50
C ALA A 43 10.16 8.25 -12.60
N THR A 44 9.26 7.38 -12.12
CA THR A 44 8.22 7.75 -11.15
C THR A 44 8.73 7.71 -9.72
N HIS A 45 9.77 6.90 -9.42
CA HIS A 45 10.35 6.76 -8.10
C HIS A 45 11.46 7.77 -7.82
N ASN A 46 12.27 8.09 -8.83
CA ASN A 46 13.34 9.09 -8.73
C ASN A 46 13.27 10.03 -9.94
N PRO A 47 12.94 11.31 -9.77
CA PRO A 47 12.78 12.22 -10.90
C PRO A 47 14.06 12.39 -11.75
N ALA A 48 15.26 12.16 -11.19
CA ALA A 48 16.50 12.19 -11.96
C ALA A 48 16.60 11.07 -13.00
N MET A 49 15.88 9.98 -12.82
CA MET A 49 15.82 8.86 -13.77
C MET A 49 15.10 9.21 -15.07
N THR A 50 14.29 10.29 -15.10
CA THR A 50 13.60 10.74 -16.31
C THR A 50 14.55 10.92 -17.50
N SER A 51 15.82 11.34 -17.30
CA SER A 51 16.82 11.45 -18.37
C SER A 51 17.53 10.14 -18.73
N LEU A 52 17.41 9.10 -17.89
CA LEU A 52 18.14 7.84 -18.08
C LEU A 52 17.28 6.72 -18.63
N VAL A 53 15.97 6.77 -18.43
CA VAL A 53 15.06 5.70 -18.86
C VAL A 53 14.81 5.68 -20.36
N VAL A 54 15.04 6.78 -21.07
CA VAL A 54 14.96 6.83 -22.54
C VAL A 54 16.36 6.63 -23.11
N PRO A 55 16.59 5.59 -23.92
CA PRO A 55 17.89 5.36 -24.56
C PRO A 55 18.34 6.51 -25.46
N ASP A 56 19.67 6.74 -25.58
CA ASP A 56 20.27 7.86 -26.33
C ASP A 56 19.80 8.01 -27.78
N LYS A 57 19.33 6.92 -28.40
CA LYS A 57 18.88 6.92 -29.80
C LYS A 57 17.38 7.15 -29.97
N GLU A 58 16.65 7.16 -28.85
CA GLU A 58 15.20 7.28 -28.80
C GLU A 58 14.84 8.65 -28.23
N ARG A 59 13.67 9.16 -28.60
CA ARG A 59 13.16 10.42 -28.04
C ARG A 59 12.06 10.22 -27.04
N TRP A 60 11.37 9.08 -27.10
CA TRP A 60 10.19 8.79 -26.31
C TRP A 60 10.29 7.40 -25.72
N ARG A 61 9.77 7.26 -24.51
CA ARG A 61 9.46 5.98 -23.92
C ARG A 61 8.10 6.05 -23.25
N ILE A 62 7.26 5.06 -23.54
CA ILE A 62 5.83 5.08 -23.18
C ILE A 62 5.46 3.73 -22.58
N SER A 63 4.54 3.71 -21.60
CA SER A 63 3.87 2.51 -21.16
C SER A 63 2.48 2.45 -21.79
N TYR A 64 2.25 1.57 -22.77
CA TYR A 64 0.97 1.50 -23.48
C TYR A 64 -0.19 1.00 -22.65
N LEU A 65 0.05 0.00 -21.83
CA LEU A 65 -0.97 -0.55 -20.93
C LEU A 65 -0.68 -0.14 -19.49
N PRO A 66 -1.72 -0.02 -18.68
CA PRO A 66 -1.55 0.35 -17.29
C PRO A 66 -0.70 -0.68 -16.55
N SER A 67 0.19 -0.22 -15.68
CA SER A 67 0.77 -1.07 -14.65
C SER A 67 -0.26 -1.29 -13.55
N PHE A 68 -0.21 -2.48 -12.96
CA PHE A 68 -1.08 -2.89 -11.88
C PHE A 68 -0.24 -3.46 -10.74
N GLY A 69 -0.68 -3.25 -9.51
CA GLY A 69 -0.13 -3.89 -8.32
C GLY A 69 -1.23 -4.10 -7.29
N ALA A 70 -1.25 -5.25 -6.67
CA ALA A 70 -2.13 -5.57 -5.56
C ALA A 70 -1.34 -6.27 -4.48
N ASN A 71 -1.60 -5.93 -3.22
CA ASN A 71 -1.10 -6.71 -2.10
C ASN A 71 -2.10 -6.75 -0.94
N THR A 72 -1.97 -7.79 -0.14
CA THR A 72 -2.70 -7.96 1.12
C THR A 72 -1.74 -8.31 2.23
N GLU A 73 -2.08 -7.90 3.45
CA GLU A 73 -1.30 -8.15 4.65
C GLU A 73 -2.24 -8.46 5.83
N LEU A 74 -1.90 -9.48 6.60
CA LEU A 74 -2.68 -9.97 7.74
C LEU A 74 -1.92 -9.79 9.04
N GLY A 75 -2.65 -9.51 10.11
CA GLY A 75 -2.16 -9.47 11.48
C GLY A 75 -1.62 -10.81 11.96
N ASP A 76 -0.98 -10.79 13.13
CA ASP A 76 -0.42 -11.99 13.76
C ASP A 76 -1.43 -12.66 14.70
N VAL A 77 -2.58 -13.00 14.16
CA VAL A 77 -3.64 -13.69 14.90
C VAL A 77 -4.04 -14.93 14.14
N ASN A 78 -3.84 -16.08 14.78
CA ASN A 78 -4.29 -17.34 14.23
C ASN A 78 -5.83 -17.42 14.26
N ASN A 79 -6.40 -17.97 13.21
CA ASN A 79 -7.85 -18.19 13.06
C ASN A 79 -8.72 -16.93 13.23
N PHE A 80 -8.16 -15.75 12.93
CA PHE A 80 -8.83 -14.44 13.06
C PHE A 80 -10.30 -14.43 12.62
N TYR A 81 -10.59 -15.03 11.46
CA TYR A 81 -11.94 -15.04 10.92
C TYR A 81 -12.86 -16.02 11.65
N ASP A 82 -12.34 -17.19 12.05
CA ASP A 82 -13.13 -18.21 12.75
C ASP A 82 -13.49 -17.74 14.15
N ASP A 83 -12.53 -17.16 14.88
CA ASP A 83 -12.75 -16.64 16.22
C ASP A 83 -13.72 -15.45 16.23
N LEU A 84 -13.67 -14.60 15.21
CA LEU A 84 -14.60 -13.47 15.06
C LEU A 84 -16.00 -13.96 14.69
N ASP A 85 -16.14 -14.91 13.76
CA ASP A 85 -17.44 -15.51 13.41
C ASP A 85 -18.08 -16.22 14.62
N GLU A 86 -17.29 -17.01 15.38
CA GLU A 86 -17.78 -17.68 16.58
C GLU A 86 -18.23 -16.67 17.67
N LEU A 87 -17.49 -15.58 17.84
CA LEU A 87 -17.88 -14.52 18.78
C LEU A 87 -19.19 -13.86 18.37
N ILE A 88 -19.38 -13.55 17.09
CA ILE A 88 -20.62 -12.98 16.57
C ILE A 88 -21.79 -13.94 16.84
N ASP A 89 -21.62 -15.23 16.50
CA ASP A 89 -22.65 -16.25 16.71
C ASP A 89 -23.08 -16.36 18.20
N ILE A 90 -22.13 -16.32 19.15
CA ILE A 90 -22.44 -16.42 20.59
C ILE A 90 -23.11 -15.14 21.13
N VAL A 91 -22.72 -13.98 20.63
CA VAL A 91 -23.34 -12.72 21.05
C VAL A 91 -24.77 -12.63 20.55
N ASP A 92 -25.06 -13.12 19.35
CA ASP A 92 -26.40 -13.07 18.76
C ASP A 92 -27.31 -14.17 19.26
N ASP A 93 -26.79 -15.39 19.45
CA ASP A 93 -27.52 -16.53 20.02
C ASP A 93 -26.72 -17.18 21.15
N PRO A 94 -26.91 -16.75 22.41
CA PRO A 94 -26.23 -17.34 23.55
C PRO A 94 -26.46 -18.83 23.74
N THR A 95 -27.50 -19.39 23.09
CA THR A 95 -27.80 -20.83 23.14
C THR A 95 -26.97 -21.65 22.14
N SER A 96 -26.20 -21.01 21.28
CA SER A 96 -25.30 -21.64 20.31
C SER A 96 -24.14 -22.38 20.99
N THR A 97 -23.78 -22.00 22.24
CA THR A 97 -22.76 -22.67 23.04
C THR A 97 -23.38 -23.45 24.22
N GLN A 98 -22.73 -24.58 24.58
CA GLN A 98 -23.08 -25.35 25.80
C GLN A 98 -22.11 -25.08 26.94
N ASP A 99 -21.09 -24.24 26.71
CA ASP A 99 -20.07 -23.93 27.70
C ASP A 99 -20.62 -23.01 28.80
N PRO A 100 -20.16 -23.13 30.06
CA PRO A 100 -20.49 -22.20 31.11
C PRO A 100 -20.08 -20.75 30.72
N ALA A 101 -20.91 -19.75 31.07
CA ALA A 101 -20.63 -18.36 30.73
C ALA A 101 -19.24 -17.89 31.19
N SER A 102 -18.75 -18.35 32.35
CA SER A 102 -17.40 -18.01 32.81
C SER A 102 -16.27 -18.55 31.92
N GLU A 103 -16.47 -19.71 31.30
CA GLU A 103 -15.49 -20.30 30.38
C GLU A 103 -15.50 -19.55 29.03
N VAL A 104 -16.69 -19.23 28.52
CA VAL A 104 -16.89 -18.38 27.34
C VAL A 104 -16.19 -17.02 27.51
N LEU A 105 -16.47 -16.33 28.64
CA LEU A 105 -15.86 -15.04 28.97
C LEU A 105 -14.33 -15.10 29.00
N ASN A 106 -13.75 -16.09 29.68
CA ASN A 106 -12.30 -16.22 29.79
C ASN A 106 -11.65 -16.48 28.40
N ARG A 107 -12.25 -17.35 27.59
CA ARG A 107 -11.73 -17.68 26.25
C ARG A 107 -11.79 -16.46 25.35
N PHE A 108 -12.96 -15.85 25.22
CA PHE A 108 -13.13 -14.75 24.27
C PHE A 108 -12.46 -13.45 24.70
N ASN A 109 -12.37 -13.12 25.99
CA ASN A 109 -11.63 -11.93 26.41
C ASN A 109 -10.13 -12.04 26.08
N THR A 110 -9.52 -13.22 26.23
CA THR A 110 -8.14 -13.45 25.80
C THR A 110 -8.00 -13.32 24.26
N THR A 111 -8.95 -13.88 23.52
CA THR A 111 -8.97 -13.76 22.04
C THR A 111 -9.16 -12.30 21.62
N LEU A 112 -10.09 -11.57 22.22
CA LEU A 112 -10.35 -10.16 21.91
C LEU A 112 -9.14 -9.26 22.18
N GLU A 113 -8.45 -9.48 23.32
CA GLU A 113 -7.20 -8.78 23.64
C GLU A 113 -6.14 -9.04 22.54
N SER A 114 -5.95 -10.30 22.14
CA SER A 114 -5.03 -10.66 21.06
C SER A 114 -5.43 -10.04 19.70
N LEU A 115 -6.73 -10.02 19.40
CA LEU A 115 -7.29 -9.38 18.21
C LEU A 115 -7.06 -7.87 18.22
N GLY A 116 -7.23 -7.22 19.38
CA GLY A 116 -7.00 -5.77 19.54
C GLY A 116 -5.53 -5.38 19.42
N GLU A 117 -4.61 -6.23 19.90
CA GLU A 117 -3.18 -5.95 19.84
C GLU A 117 -2.57 -6.23 18.46
N SER A 118 -2.97 -7.30 17.80
CA SER A 118 -2.28 -7.85 16.62
C SER A 118 -3.19 -8.16 15.44
N GLY A 119 -4.51 -8.04 15.62
CA GLY A 119 -5.49 -8.35 14.58
C GLY A 119 -5.68 -7.18 13.62
N TYR A 120 -5.23 -7.35 12.39
CA TYR A 120 -5.49 -6.39 11.31
C TYR A 120 -5.58 -7.09 9.96
N LEU A 121 -6.26 -6.43 9.04
CA LEU A 121 -6.23 -6.74 7.61
C LEU A 121 -5.90 -5.44 6.85
N LYS A 122 -4.89 -5.50 6.01
CA LYS A 122 -4.51 -4.38 5.14
C LYS A 122 -4.54 -4.83 3.69
N GLY A 123 -5.01 -3.98 2.81
CA GLY A 123 -4.97 -4.23 1.38
C GLY A 123 -4.64 -2.98 0.60
N SER A 124 -4.06 -3.16 -0.56
CA SER A 124 -3.78 -2.07 -1.47
C SER A 124 -3.83 -2.50 -2.92
N LEU A 125 -4.30 -1.59 -3.75
CA LEU A 125 -4.41 -1.71 -5.19
C LEU A 125 -3.80 -0.48 -5.85
N SER A 126 -2.93 -0.67 -6.82
CA SER A 126 -2.36 0.42 -7.61
C SER A 126 -2.58 0.20 -9.09
N PHE A 127 -2.93 1.27 -9.79
CA PHE A 127 -3.09 1.27 -11.24
C PHE A 127 -2.35 2.46 -11.84
N GLY A 128 -1.54 2.24 -12.88
CA GLY A 128 -1.08 3.30 -13.75
C GLY A 128 -2.09 3.59 -14.86
N LEU A 129 -2.06 4.78 -15.46
CA LEU A 129 -2.89 5.06 -16.62
C LEU A 129 -2.30 4.47 -17.90
N PRO A 130 -3.14 4.09 -18.89
CA PRO A 130 -2.69 3.79 -20.22
C PRO A 130 -1.90 4.98 -20.82
N ILE A 131 -0.88 4.68 -21.62
CA ILE A 131 0.03 5.68 -22.24
C ILE A 131 0.92 6.41 -21.22
N LEU A 132 0.81 6.11 -19.94
CA LEU A 132 1.64 6.70 -18.87
C LEU A 132 2.33 5.60 -18.03
N PRO A 133 3.55 5.83 -17.53
CA PRO A 133 4.35 7.05 -17.71
C PRO A 133 4.81 7.27 -19.16
N LEU A 134 4.91 8.54 -19.52
CA LEU A 134 5.44 9.02 -20.78
C LEU A 134 6.67 9.87 -20.50
N VAL A 135 7.80 9.56 -21.12
CA VAL A 135 9.03 10.34 -20.98
C VAL A 135 9.51 10.78 -22.35
N HIS A 136 9.89 12.04 -22.44
CA HIS A 136 10.42 12.68 -23.65
C HIS A 136 11.80 13.29 -23.42
N ASN A 137 12.80 12.86 -24.17
CA ASN A 137 14.10 13.51 -24.25
C ASN A 137 14.02 14.76 -25.12
N THR A 138 14.33 15.90 -24.54
CA THR A 138 14.38 17.16 -25.25
C THR A 138 15.76 17.34 -25.90
N ASN A 139 15.82 18.16 -26.95
CA ASN A 139 17.12 18.53 -27.55
C ASN A 139 17.86 19.64 -26.74
N TYR A 140 17.29 20.06 -25.62
CA TYR A 140 17.82 21.17 -24.83
C TYR A 140 18.64 20.64 -23.64
N HIS A 141 19.96 20.76 -23.71
CA HIS A 141 20.91 20.35 -22.66
C HIS A 141 20.73 18.90 -22.19
N ASP A 142 20.42 17.95 -23.08
CA ASP A 142 20.17 16.54 -22.77
C ASP A 142 19.13 16.36 -21.64
N SER A 143 18.18 17.29 -21.55
CA SER A 143 17.14 17.22 -20.51
C SER A 143 15.96 16.37 -20.96
N SER A 144 15.19 15.90 -19.99
CA SER A 144 14.00 15.10 -20.23
C SER A 144 12.84 15.60 -19.39
N ILE A 145 11.64 15.44 -19.94
CA ILE A 145 10.38 15.72 -19.27
C ILE A 145 9.60 14.42 -19.19
N GLY A 146 9.04 14.14 -18.02
CA GLY A 146 8.16 13.00 -17.79
C GLY A 146 6.79 13.44 -17.29
N ILE A 147 5.77 12.72 -17.70
CA ILE A 147 4.44 12.79 -17.14
C ILE A 147 4.01 11.40 -16.74
N SER A 148 3.51 11.26 -15.54
CA SER A 148 2.90 10.03 -15.05
C SER A 148 1.60 10.34 -14.34
N ALA A 149 0.74 9.39 -14.31
CA ALA A 149 -0.48 9.49 -13.57
C ALA A 149 -0.92 8.10 -13.14
N GLY A 150 -1.64 7.97 -12.04
CA GLY A 150 -2.04 6.69 -11.53
C GLY A 150 -2.95 6.80 -10.29
N VAL A 151 -3.59 5.69 -9.76
CA VAL A 151 -4.45 5.56 -8.57
C VAL A 151 -3.87 4.58 -7.58
N LEU A 152 -3.96 4.90 -6.33
CA LEU A 152 -3.73 4.00 -5.22
C LEU A 152 -4.97 3.95 -4.33
N ALA A 153 -5.55 2.77 -4.18
CA ALA A 153 -6.53 2.50 -3.15
C ALA A 153 -5.87 1.69 -2.04
N GLN A 154 -6.10 2.09 -0.81
CA GLN A 154 -5.64 1.35 0.38
C GLN A 154 -6.77 1.25 1.39
N PHE A 155 -6.81 0.13 2.10
CA PHE A 155 -7.65 -0.01 3.28
C PHE A 155 -6.87 -0.70 4.41
N GLY A 156 -7.23 -0.37 5.63
CA GLY A 156 -6.70 -0.99 6.85
C GLY A 156 -7.84 -1.21 7.83
N LEU A 157 -8.06 -2.46 8.20
CA LEU A 157 -9.02 -2.90 9.19
C LEU A 157 -8.28 -3.30 10.45
N GLN A 158 -8.72 -2.80 11.60
CA GLN A 158 -8.20 -3.15 12.92
C GLN A 158 -9.36 -3.50 13.86
N VAL A 159 -9.09 -4.26 14.90
CA VAL A 159 -10.08 -4.55 15.94
C VAL A 159 -9.91 -3.57 17.10
N LEU A 160 -10.98 -2.92 17.46
CA LEU A 160 -11.10 -2.18 18.72
C LEU A 160 -11.77 -3.11 19.72
N ASP A 161 -10.96 -3.81 20.49
CA ASP A 161 -11.42 -4.78 21.47
C ASP A 161 -12.09 -4.11 22.67
N SER A 162 -13.06 -4.79 23.23
CA SER A 162 -13.72 -4.48 24.49
C SER A 162 -14.17 -5.79 25.12
N ASP A 163 -14.07 -5.90 26.42
CA ASP A 163 -14.43 -7.12 27.13
C ASP A 163 -15.83 -7.61 26.76
N LEU A 164 -15.94 -8.92 26.60
CA LEU A 164 -17.21 -9.63 26.55
C LEU A 164 -17.77 -9.68 27.96
N THR A 165 -19.03 -9.35 28.15
CA THR A 165 -19.76 -9.37 29.40
C THR A 165 -20.98 -10.28 29.30
N PHE A 166 -21.43 -10.84 30.43
CA PHE A 166 -22.63 -11.68 30.51
C PHE A 166 -23.64 -11.06 31.46
N ASP A 167 -24.87 -10.92 31.01
CA ASP A 167 -26.01 -10.49 31.85
C ASP A 167 -26.73 -11.72 32.35
N ASP A 168 -26.49 -12.05 33.63
CA ASP A 168 -27.15 -13.19 34.33
C ASP A 168 -28.68 -13.09 34.37
N GLN A 169 -29.26 -11.89 34.25
CA GLN A 169 -30.72 -11.71 34.34
C GLN A 169 -31.42 -12.04 33.01
N ASN A 170 -30.77 -11.68 31.90
CA ASN A 170 -31.29 -11.86 30.57
C ASN A 170 -30.67 -13.07 29.85
N GLY A 171 -29.58 -13.62 30.37
CA GLY A 171 -28.84 -14.75 29.79
C GLY A 171 -28.17 -14.36 28.44
N THR A 172 -27.74 -13.10 28.32
CA THR A 172 -27.17 -12.57 27.06
C THR A 172 -25.71 -12.18 27.22
N PHE A 173 -24.91 -12.44 26.16
CA PHE A 173 -23.58 -11.89 26.04
C PHE A 173 -23.63 -10.54 25.31
N SER A 174 -22.75 -9.63 25.70
CA SER A 174 -22.58 -8.35 25.02
C SER A 174 -21.14 -7.87 25.06
N THR A 175 -20.69 -7.25 23.98
CA THR A 175 -19.39 -6.57 23.90
C THR A 175 -19.53 -5.28 23.11
N ALA A 176 -18.66 -4.32 23.36
CA ALA A 176 -18.55 -3.14 22.52
C ALA A 176 -17.44 -3.27 21.47
N THR A 177 -16.82 -4.44 21.35
CA THR A 177 -15.82 -4.72 20.31
C THR A 177 -16.34 -4.28 18.94
N SER A 178 -15.48 -3.60 18.20
CA SER A 178 -15.85 -2.99 16.94
C SER A 178 -14.71 -3.13 15.93
N LEU A 179 -15.05 -3.13 14.65
CA LEU A 179 -14.08 -3.03 13.57
C LEU A 179 -13.80 -1.56 13.26
N TYR A 180 -12.54 -1.18 13.25
CA TYR A 180 -12.09 0.14 12.82
C TYR A 180 -11.50 0.05 11.42
N LEU A 181 -12.17 0.60 10.45
CA LEU A 181 -11.76 0.63 9.05
C LEU A 181 -11.27 2.04 8.70
N LYS A 182 -10.07 2.12 8.18
CA LYS A 182 -9.55 3.28 7.44
C LYS A 182 -9.42 2.92 5.98
N SER A 183 -9.75 3.86 5.11
CA SER A 183 -9.59 3.71 3.66
C SER A 183 -9.15 5.02 3.03
N GLY A 184 -8.41 4.90 1.93
CA GLY A 184 -7.97 6.04 1.16
C GLY A 184 -7.86 5.71 -0.31
N LEU A 185 -8.26 6.68 -1.15
CA LEU A 185 -8.14 6.65 -2.59
C LEU A 185 -7.33 7.86 -3.06
N GLU A 186 -6.07 7.62 -3.42
CA GLU A 186 -5.19 8.63 -4.00
C GLU A 186 -5.35 8.65 -5.52
N LYS A 187 -5.61 9.81 -6.09
CA LYS A 187 -5.55 10.10 -7.52
C LYS A 187 -4.45 11.13 -7.73
N SER A 188 -3.45 10.85 -8.57
CA SER A 188 -2.38 11.81 -8.75
C SER A 188 -1.84 11.90 -10.18
N ILE A 189 -1.35 13.09 -10.54
CA ILE A 189 -0.64 13.38 -11.78
C ILE A 189 0.70 13.98 -11.39
N THR A 190 1.78 13.43 -11.95
CA THR A 190 3.16 13.89 -11.70
C THR A 190 3.78 14.43 -12.98
N LEU A 191 4.35 15.60 -12.89
CA LEU A 191 5.23 16.17 -13.90
C LEU A 191 6.67 16.14 -13.39
N SER A 192 7.58 15.57 -14.14
CA SER A 192 9.00 15.48 -13.79
C SER A 192 9.89 16.13 -14.86
N TYR A 193 11.02 16.66 -14.39
CA TYR A 193 12.08 17.21 -15.23
C TYR A 193 13.43 16.74 -14.72
N SER A 194 14.32 16.34 -15.61
CA SER A 194 15.69 16.02 -15.25
C SER A 194 16.71 16.40 -16.33
N ARG A 195 17.96 16.50 -15.92
CA ARG A 195 19.10 16.73 -16.81
C ARG A 195 20.42 16.25 -16.20
N PRO A 196 21.46 16.01 -17.01
CA PRO A 196 22.82 15.88 -16.49
C PRO A 196 23.25 17.21 -15.84
N ILE A 197 23.88 17.11 -14.67
CA ILE A 197 24.38 18.26 -13.87
C ILE A 197 25.90 18.36 -14.00
N LEU A 198 26.58 17.19 -13.93
CA LEU A 198 28.04 17.13 -13.81
C LEU A 198 28.56 15.86 -14.46
N ASP A 199 29.65 16.01 -15.24
CA ASP A 199 30.48 14.87 -15.65
C ASP A 199 31.41 14.49 -14.52
N THR A 200 31.48 13.20 -14.18
CA THR A 200 32.31 12.68 -13.11
C THR A 200 33.43 11.80 -13.65
N PRO A 201 34.60 11.70 -12.95
CA PRO A 201 35.66 10.79 -13.35
C PRO A 201 35.18 9.36 -13.46
N ALA A 202 35.78 8.59 -14.36
CA ALA A 202 35.56 7.16 -14.41
C ALA A 202 36.08 6.48 -13.15
N LEU A 203 35.27 5.69 -12.47
CA LEU A 203 35.69 4.86 -11.31
C LEU A 203 36.34 3.55 -11.75
N ASP A 204 35.85 2.98 -12.83
CA ASP A 204 36.40 1.80 -13.48
C ASP A 204 36.78 2.18 -14.92
N PHE A 205 37.97 1.89 -15.36
CA PHE A 205 38.63 2.17 -16.64
C PHE A 205 37.80 2.23 -17.94
N ALA A 206 36.44 2.30 -17.85
CA ALA A 206 35.57 2.13 -18.97
C ALA A 206 35.00 3.44 -19.58
N ARG A 207 34.47 4.34 -18.78
CA ARG A 207 33.94 5.65 -19.26
C ARG A 207 33.71 6.64 -18.11
N PRO A 208 33.74 7.96 -18.40
CA PRO A 208 33.34 8.97 -17.44
C PRO A 208 31.91 8.74 -16.98
N GLY A 209 31.64 8.96 -15.70
CA GLY A 209 30.31 8.93 -15.14
C GLY A 209 29.57 10.26 -15.37
N LYS A 210 28.26 10.23 -15.17
CA LYS A 210 27.43 11.44 -15.14
C LYS A 210 26.57 11.48 -13.90
N LEU A 211 26.45 12.66 -13.32
CA LEU A 211 25.49 12.95 -12.26
C LEU A 211 24.25 13.61 -12.88
N TYR A 212 23.11 13.01 -12.69
CA TYR A 212 21.82 13.55 -13.12
C TYR A 212 21.07 14.13 -11.93
N GLY A 213 20.38 15.25 -12.14
CA GLY A 213 19.46 15.81 -11.17
C GLY A 213 18.07 15.95 -11.75
N GLY A 214 17.09 15.77 -10.91
CA GLY A 214 15.70 15.88 -11.31
C GLY A 214 14.82 16.44 -10.21
N MET A 215 13.69 16.97 -10.62
CA MET A 215 12.62 17.48 -9.75
C MET A 215 11.28 17.03 -10.30
N SER A 216 10.30 16.87 -9.41
CA SER A 216 8.92 16.60 -9.79
C SER A 216 7.93 17.37 -8.93
N ALA A 217 6.77 17.66 -9.53
CA ALA A 217 5.60 18.17 -8.86
C ALA A 217 4.45 17.18 -9.08
N ARG A 218 3.82 16.73 -8.01
CA ARG A 218 2.71 15.78 -8.01
C ARG A 218 1.47 16.46 -7.46
N LEU A 219 0.44 16.63 -8.28
CA LEU A 219 -0.89 17.02 -7.86
C LEU A 219 -1.60 15.77 -7.35
N ILE A 220 -2.10 15.82 -6.14
CA ILE A 220 -2.72 14.70 -5.42
C ILE A 220 -4.12 15.12 -5.01
N SER A 221 -5.15 14.37 -5.43
CA SER A 221 -6.47 14.35 -4.80
C SER A 221 -6.56 13.07 -3.98
N LEU A 222 -6.76 13.22 -2.69
CA LEU A 222 -6.84 12.13 -1.73
C LEU A 222 -8.20 12.12 -1.05
N GLU A 223 -8.95 11.05 -1.29
CA GLU A 223 -10.19 10.74 -0.62
C GLU A 223 -9.89 9.86 0.58
N LEU A 224 -10.23 10.30 1.79
CA LEU A 224 -9.98 9.58 3.04
C LEU A 224 -11.27 9.36 3.80
N SER A 225 -11.52 8.14 4.21
CA SER A 225 -12.64 7.77 5.06
C SER A 225 -12.18 6.88 6.22
N LYS A 226 -12.82 7.02 7.37
CA LYS A 226 -12.66 6.14 8.50
C LYS A 226 -14.00 5.88 9.17
N GLN A 227 -14.17 4.69 9.73
CA GLN A 227 -15.43 4.27 10.35
C GLN A 227 -15.20 3.24 11.44
N VAL A 228 -16.15 3.15 12.36
CA VAL A 228 -16.20 2.14 13.41
C VAL A 228 -17.52 1.38 13.27
N SER A 229 -17.46 0.06 13.11
CA SER A 229 -18.63 -0.81 12.97
C SER A 229 -18.66 -1.80 14.12
N PRO A 230 -19.64 -1.71 15.05
CA PRO A 230 -19.81 -2.71 16.11
C PRO A 230 -20.02 -4.10 15.53
N ILE A 231 -19.37 -5.11 16.10
CA ILE A 231 -19.49 -6.49 15.58
C ILE A 231 -20.93 -7.01 15.67
N GLN A 232 -21.71 -6.58 16.65
CA GLN A 232 -23.11 -6.94 16.83
C GLN A 232 -24.03 -6.50 15.67
N GLN A 233 -23.58 -5.60 14.81
CA GLN A 233 -24.37 -5.15 13.64
C GLN A 233 -24.02 -5.88 12.36
N LEU A 234 -22.97 -6.71 12.40
CA LEU A 234 -22.50 -7.42 11.21
C LEU A 234 -23.32 -8.68 10.93
N ASP A 235 -24.09 -9.17 11.92
CA ASP A 235 -25.03 -10.27 11.71
C ASP A 235 -26.35 -9.80 11.12
N GLY A 236 -26.91 -10.59 10.20
CA GLY A 236 -28.21 -10.36 9.58
C GLY A 236 -28.28 -9.17 8.62
N ASN A 237 -27.29 -8.31 8.53
CA ASN A 237 -27.19 -7.20 7.59
C ASN A 237 -26.22 -7.51 6.45
N ASP A 238 -26.40 -6.85 5.31
CA ASP A 238 -25.37 -6.88 4.27
C ASP A 238 -24.19 -6.01 4.72
N VAL A 239 -23.11 -6.67 5.15
CA VAL A 239 -21.88 -6.01 5.62
C VAL A 239 -21.33 -5.05 4.58
N SER A 240 -21.52 -5.36 3.29
CA SER A 240 -21.04 -4.49 2.21
C SER A 240 -21.80 -3.16 2.16
N ASP A 241 -23.08 -3.17 2.42
CA ASP A 241 -23.92 -1.97 2.44
C ASP A 241 -23.55 -1.07 3.63
N ILE A 242 -23.36 -1.67 4.83
CA ILE A 242 -22.91 -0.90 6.01
C ILE A 242 -21.56 -0.23 5.77
N ILE A 243 -20.60 -0.96 5.20
CA ILE A 243 -19.28 -0.43 4.90
C ILE A 243 -19.36 0.71 3.86
N THR A 244 -20.18 0.55 2.83
CA THR A 244 -20.32 1.52 1.74
C THR A 244 -21.01 2.79 2.19
N ASP A 245 -22.13 2.68 2.91
CA ASP A 245 -22.90 3.82 3.40
C ASP A 245 -22.09 4.68 4.40
N GLU A 246 -21.34 4.02 5.31
CA GLU A 246 -20.47 4.72 6.27
C GLU A 246 -19.23 5.31 5.57
N TYR A 247 -18.69 4.66 4.53
CA TYR A 247 -17.61 5.20 3.72
C TYR A 247 -18.01 6.55 3.12
N ASP A 248 -19.15 6.60 2.42
CA ASP A 248 -19.63 7.81 1.76
C ASP A 248 -19.98 8.92 2.78
N SER A 249 -20.56 8.53 3.92
CA SER A 249 -20.95 9.47 4.98
C SER A 249 -19.76 10.14 5.67
N ASN A 250 -18.64 9.44 5.76
CA ASN A 250 -17.43 9.90 6.45
C ASN A 250 -16.29 10.29 5.48
N LEU A 251 -16.56 10.32 4.17
CA LEU A 251 -15.58 10.65 3.15
C LEU A 251 -15.20 12.13 3.22
N ASN A 252 -13.90 12.40 3.11
CA ASN A 252 -13.39 13.75 2.87
C ASN A 252 -12.37 13.72 1.74
N GLU A 253 -12.51 14.61 0.77
CA GLU A 253 -11.58 14.78 -0.34
C GLU A 253 -10.76 16.04 -0.17
N THR A 254 -9.44 15.91 -0.22
CA THR A 254 -8.50 17.03 -0.14
C THR A 254 -7.54 16.97 -1.32
N THR A 255 -7.28 18.11 -1.96
CA THR A 255 -6.32 18.23 -3.05
C THR A 255 -5.12 19.06 -2.62
N ASN A 256 -3.90 18.52 -2.84
CA ASN A 256 -2.65 19.17 -2.52
C ASN A 256 -1.57 18.90 -3.58
N ILE A 257 -0.46 19.62 -3.50
CA ILE A 257 0.71 19.42 -4.35
C ILE A 257 1.88 18.93 -3.49
N ALA A 258 2.54 17.87 -3.93
CA ALA A 258 3.79 17.37 -3.36
C ALA A 258 4.96 17.65 -4.31
N PHE A 259 6.10 18.07 -3.76
CA PHE A 259 7.33 18.25 -4.50
C PHE A 259 8.35 17.18 -4.13
N SER A 260 9.12 16.74 -5.13
CA SER A 260 10.20 15.77 -4.91
C SER A 260 11.44 16.19 -5.70
N ALA A 261 12.59 15.79 -5.22
CA ALA A 261 13.87 15.99 -5.90
C ALA A 261 14.68 14.69 -5.86
N GLY A 262 15.54 14.50 -6.83
CA GLY A 262 16.41 13.34 -6.88
C GLY A 262 17.71 13.60 -7.59
N VAL A 263 18.69 12.78 -7.27
CA VAL A 263 19.95 12.70 -8.01
C VAL A 263 20.25 11.24 -8.32
N VAL A 264 20.90 11.01 -9.45
CA VAL A 264 21.41 9.69 -9.84
C VAL A 264 22.82 9.85 -10.40
N TRP A 265 23.72 9.09 -9.82
CA TRP A 265 25.08 8.96 -10.33
C TRP A 265 25.19 7.68 -11.16
N ASP A 266 25.41 7.83 -12.47
CA ASP A 266 25.59 6.73 -13.42
C ASP A 266 27.03 6.67 -13.89
N VAL A 267 27.71 5.57 -13.64
CA VAL A 267 29.07 5.26 -14.10
C VAL A 267 29.12 3.96 -14.93
N GLY A 268 28.02 3.64 -15.60
CA GLY A 268 27.89 2.49 -16.48
C GLY A 268 27.63 1.18 -15.78
N ARG A 269 28.52 0.69 -14.91
CA ARG A 269 28.27 -0.52 -14.11
C ARG A 269 27.49 -0.26 -12.84
N TYR A 270 27.53 0.97 -12.33
CA TYR A 270 26.90 1.39 -11.09
C TYR A 270 25.92 2.51 -11.38
N GLN A 271 24.75 2.40 -10.82
CA GLN A 271 23.81 3.51 -10.69
C GLN A 271 23.49 3.65 -9.20
N VAL A 272 23.68 4.84 -8.65
CA VAL A 272 23.35 5.14 -7.26
C VAL A 272 22.40 6.31 -7.25
N GLY A 273 21.22 6.10 -6.70
CA GLY A 273 20.15 7.07 -6.58
C GLY A 273 19.98 7.57 -5.16
N PHE A 274 19.63 8.84 -5.05
CA PHE A 274 19.13 9.45 -3.83
C PHE A 274 17.88 10.24 -4.16
N THR A 275 16.80 9.98 -3.44
CA THR A 275 15.51 10.61 -3.66
C THR A 275 15.01 11.25 -2.38
N PHE A 276 14.48 12.46 -2.49
CA PHE A 276 13.79 13.17 -1.43
C PHE A 276 12.36 13.45 -1.90
N GLU A 277 11.40 12.72 -1.36
CA GLU A 277 9.98 12.79 -1.73
C GLU A 277 9.21 13.65 -0.72
N ASN A 278 8.09 14.23 -1.18
CA ASN A 278 7.15 15.02 -0.36
C ASN A 278 7.83 16.10 0.46
N ILE A 279 8.74 16.86 -0.14
CA ILE A 279 9.60 17.87 0.52
C ILE A 279 8.79 18.89 1.35
N ASN A 280 7.58 19.20 0.89
CA ASN A 280 6.68 20.15 1.54
C ASN A 280 5.67 19.49 2.49
N SER A 281 5.73 18.17 2.71
CA SER A 281 4.88 17.41 3.63
C SER A 281 3.40 17.78 3.51
N PRO A 282 2.72 17.54 2.35
CA PRO A 282 1.32 17.90 2.18
C PRO A 282 0.41 17.15 3.14
N GLU A 283 -0.66 17.82 3.58
CA GLU A 283 -1.62 17.34 4.56
C GLU A 283 -2.99 17.07 3.94
N PHE A 284 -3.67 16.02 4.43
CA PHE A 284 -4.98 15.57 3.97
C PHE A 284 -5.82 15.16 5.16
N ASP A 285 -7.05 15.64 5.23
CA ASP A 285 -7.92 15.39 6.37
C ASP A 285 -8.84 14.19 6.12
N TYR A 286 -9.00 13.35 7.15
CA TYR A 286 -10.09 12.38 7.21
C TYR A 286 -11.41 13.07 7.54
N GLY A 287 -12.51 12.50 7.06
CA GLY A 287 -13.83 12.89 7.53
C GLY A 287 -13.98 12.65 9.05
N PRO A 288 -14.72 13.50 9.76
CA PRO A 288 -14.93 13.37 11.19
C PRO A 288 -15.85 12.18 11.51
N ILE A 289 -15.54 11.44 12.59
CA ILE A 289 -16.35 10.32 13.10
C ILE A 289 -16.74 10.56 14.56
N GLY A 290 -17.81 9.89 15.03
CA GLY A 290 -18.27 9.97 16.43
C GLY A 290 -18.79 11.34 16.84
N THR A 291 -19.17 12.18 15.88
CA THR A 291 -19.74 13.51 16.09
C THR A 291 -21.17 13.57 15.58
N ASP A 292 -22.02 14.37 16.24
CA ASP A 292 -23.40 14.62 15.83
C ASP A 292 -24.27 13.36 15.68
N CYS A 293 -23.97 12.29 16.44
CA CYS A 293 -24.68 11.02 16.37
C CYS A 293 -26.18 11.16 16.66
N ALA A 294 -26.58 12.12 17.50
CA ALA A 294 -27.98 12.39 17.81
C ALA A 294 -28.81 12.82 16.59
N ASN A 295 -28.17 13.34 15.54
CA ASN A 295 -28.82 13.76 14.29
C ASN A 295 -29.03 12.59 13.31
N ARG A 296 -28.44 11.43 13.58
CA ARG A 296 -28.65 10.21 12.77
C ARG A 296 -29.95 9.53 13.20
N THR A 297 -30.59 8.82 12.28
CA THR A 297 -31.85 8.11 12.54
C THR A 297 -31.65 7.04 13.63
N GLU A 298 -32.56 7.01 14.60
CA GLU A 298 -32.53 6.01 15.68
C GLU A 298 -32.69 4.58 15.16
N ASN A 299 -32.05 3.63 15.82
CA ASN A 299 -32.07 2.21 15.47
C ASN A 299 -31.57 1.89 14.05
N THR A 300 -30.60 2.68 13.55
CA THR A 300 -29.93 2.40 12.28
C THR A 300 -28.47 2.00 12.51
N PRO A 301 -27.86 1.18 11.63
CA PRO A 301 -26.44 0.87 11.67
C PRO A 301 -25.57 2.13 11.71
N SER A 302 -25.92 3.16 10.96
CA SER A 302 -25.19 4.43 10.91
C SER A 302 -25.14 5.13 12.27
N ARG A 303 -26.25 5.14 13.03
CA ARG A 303 -26.26 5.74 14.38
C ARG A 303 -25.39 4.95 15.34
N SER A 304 -25.51 3.65 15.35
CA SER A 304 -24.74 2.78 16.24
C SER A 304 -23.23 2.82 15.93
N SER A 305 -22.85 2.88 14.64
CA SER A 305 -21.46 3.09 14.20
C SER A 305 -20.91 4.42 14.72
N CYS A 306 -21.71 5.51 14.64
CA CYS A 306 -21.35 6.81 15.17
C CYS A 306 -21.16 6.78 16.69
N GLU A 307 -22.09 6.15 17.43
CA GLU A 307 -22.04 6.05 18.91
C GLU A 307 -20.88 5.18 19.37
N ALA A 308 -20.56 4.08 18.65
CA ALA A 308 -19.38 3.27 18.90
C ALA A 308 -18.09 4.08 18.72
N ALA A 309 -17.99 4.83 17.62
CA ALA A 309 -16.86 5.72 17.39
C ALA A 309 -16.71 6.75 18.53
N ALA A 310 -17.81 7.39 18.95
CA ALA A 310 -17.81 8.35 20.05
C ALA A 310 -17.33 7.73 21.36
N ARG A 311 -17.72 6.48 21.64
CA ARG A 311 -17.28 5.72 22.81
C ARG A 311 -15.76 5.52 22.82
N PHE A 312 -15.18 4.96 21.75
CA PHE A 312 -13.73 4.71 21.67
C PHE A 312 -12.89 6.01 21.65
N ILE A 313 -13.45 7.13 21.18
CA ILE A 313 -12.82 8.44 21.27
C ILE A 313 -12.78 8.93 22.72
N GLN A 314 -13.90 8.80 23.46
CA GLN A 314 -14.05 9.40 24.79
C GLN A 314 -13.46 8.53 25.92
N GLN A 315 -13.62 7.22 25.83
CA GLN A 315 -13.22 6.31 26.90
C GLN A 315 -11.76 5.88 26.80
N ASP A 316 -11.30 5.52 25.60
CA ASP A 316 -10.00 4.89 25.42
C ASP A 316 -8.98 5.78 24.75
N GLY A 317 -9.43 6.79 24.00
CA GLY A 317 -8.53 7.66 23.23
C GLY A 317 -7.74 6.92 22.13
N ARG A 318 -8.12 5.68 21.80
CA ARG A 318 -7.46 4.85 20.78
C ARG A 318 -7.65 5.38 19.38
N ILE A 319 -8.75 6.07 19.13
CA ILE A 319 -9.07 6.71 17.86
C ILE A 319 -9.39 8.19 18.07
N ARG A 320 -9.32 8.96 16.98
CA ARG A 320 -9.57 10.41 17.01
C ARG A 320 -10.79 10.76 16.17
N ALA A 321 -11.63 11.69 16.67
CA ALA A 321 -12.77 12.20 15.91
C ALA A 321 -12.32 12.86 14.59
N ARG A 322 -11.32 13.72 14.68
CA ARG A 322 -10.69 14.39 13.53
C ARG A 322 -9.23 13.94 13.43
N GLU A 323 -8.77 13.69 12.22
CA GLU A 323 -7.42 13.20 11.95
C GLU A 323 -6.93 13.76 10.63
N THR A 324 -5.68 14.22 10.62
CA THR A 324 -4.99 14.68 9.42
C THR A 324 -3.89 13.67 9.10
N HIS A 325 -3.88 13.16 7.87
CA HIS A 325 -2.76 12.39 7.32
C HIS A 325 -1.75 13.36 6.72
N THR A 326 -0.53 13.34 7.22
CA THR A 326 0.59 14.11 6.67
C THR A 326 1.49 13.19 5.86
N MET A 327 1.61 13.42 4.56
CA MET A 327 2.63 12.74 3.75
C MET A 327 4.00 13.31 4.06
N HIS A 328 4.63 12.81 5.13
CA HIS A 328 5.93 13.30 5.59
C HIS A 328 7.02 13.24 4.51
N ALA A 329 7.94 14.18 4.58
CA ALA A 329 9.13 14.17 3.74
C ALA A 329 9.91 12.86 3.95
N ARG A 330 10.21 12.18 2.86
CA ARG A 330 10.82 10.84 2.86
C ARG A 330 12.10 10.83 2.05
N THR A 331 13.12 10.18 2.57
CA THR A 331 14.42 10.04 1.91
C THR A 331 14.72 8.58 1.64
N ARG A 332 15.16 8.29 0.41
CA ARG A 332 15.55 6.95 -0.02
C ARG A 332 16.92 6.97 -0.68
N ILE A 333 17.69 5.94 -0.41
CA ILE A 333 18.89 5.58 -1.16
C ILE A 333 18.62 4.31 -1.91
N ASP A 334 19.05 4.27 -3.16
CA ASP A 334 18.94 3.09 -3.99
C ASP A 334 20.18 2.90 -4.87
N GLY A 335 20.34 1.70 -5.39
CA GLY A 335 21.46 1.39 -6.25
C GLY A 335 21.21 0.19 -7.15
N LEU A 336 21.93 0.19 -8.27
CA LEU A 336 21.97 -0.92 -9.23
C LEU A 336 23.42 -1.21 -9.58
N TYR A 337 23.80 -2.49 -9.61
CA TYR A 337 25.11 -2.95 -10.04
C TYR A 337 25.00 -4.02 -11.14
N HIS A 338 25.70 -3.82 -12.24
CA HIS A 338 25.81 -4.77 -13.34
C HIS A 338 27.08 -5.63 -13.18
N PHE A 339 26.93 -6.89 -12.71
CA PHE A 339 28.05 -7.84 -12.66
C PHE A 339 28.54 -8.18 -14.08
N THR A 340 27.57 -8.37 -14.98
CA THR A 340 27.79 -8.64 -16.40
C THR A 340 26.69 -7.94 -17.22
N ASN A 341 26.75 -8.01 -18.53
CA ASN A 341 25.66 -7.50 -19.40
C ASN A 341 24.32 -8.23 -19.20
N LYS A 342 24.34 -9.40 -18.54
CA LYS A 342 23.14 -10.22 -18.31
C LYS A 342 22.71 -10.26 -16.84
N TRP A 343 23.62 -10.07 -15.91
CA TRP A 343 23.34 -10.21 -14.49
C TRP A 343 23.56 -8.89 -13.76
N SER A 344 22.53 -8.48 -13.02
CA SER A 344 22.56 -7.28 -12.20
C SER A 344 21.91 -7.54 -10.83
N ALA A 345 22.27 -6.72 -9.86
CA ALA A 345 21.61 -6.65 -8.56
C ALA A 345 21.21 -5.20 -8.26
N SER A 346 20.10 -5.05 -7.56
CA SER A 346 19.61 -3.76 -7.09
C SER A 346 19.26 -3.82 -5.61
N GLY A 347 19.25 -2.65 -4.97
CA GLY A 347 18.77 -2.51 -3.61
C GLY A 347 18.28 -1.09 -3.37
N SER A 348 17.35 -0.94 -2.45
CA SER A 348 16.87 0.36 -1.98
C SER A 348 16.50 0.30 -0.50
N ILE A 349 16.67 1.41 0.19
CA ILE A 349 16.32 1.56 1.60
C ILE A 349 15.71 2.94 1.86
N ASP A 350 14.59 2.95 2.56
CA ASP A 350 14.04 4.18 3.15
C ASP A 350 14.84 4.54 4.41
N LEU A 351 15.33 5.78 4.50
CA LEU A 351 16.17 6.21 5.60
C LEU A 351 15.41 6.58 6.88
N ALA A 352 14.10 6.78 6.77
CA ALA A 352 13.22 7.05 7.89
C ALA A 352 11.88 6.33 7.70
N ALA A 353 11.22 6.02 8.81
CA ALA A 353 9.87 5.52 8.83
C ALA A 353 8.86 6.60 8.40
N TYR A 354 7.73 6.16 7.83
CA TYR A 354 6.61 7.00 7.45
C TYR A 354 5.30 6.21 7.55
N ASP A 355 4.20 6.92 7.79
CA ASP A 355 2.87 6.32 7.78
C ASP A 355 2.29 6.30 6.37
N ASP A 356 1.64 5.20 6.01
CA ASP A 356 0.82 5.15 4.81
C ASP A 356 -0.55 5.84 5.02
N ILE A 357 -1.34 5.92 3.95
CA ILE A 357 -2.62 6.65 3.98
C ILE A 357 -3.68 6.03 4.90
N VAL A 358 -3.47 4.85 5.45
CA VAL A 358 -4.33 4.18 6.42
C VAL A 358 -3.69 4.06 7.81
N GLY A 359 -2.51 4.66 8.00
CA GLY A 359 -1.86 4.85 9.29
C GLY A 359 -0.96 3.70 9.75
N PHE A 360 -0.53 2.82 8.84
CA PHE A 360 0.49 1.82 9.16
C PHE A 360 1.89 2.37 8.90
N GLU A 361 2.77 2.19 9.87
CA GLU A 361 4.16 2.62 9.77
C GLU A 361 4.95 1.71 8.81
N ASN A 362 5.74 2.31 7.95
CA ASN A 362 6.53 1.64 6.93
C ASN A 362 7.95 2.21 6.86
N GLN A 363 8.94 1.33 6.69
CA GLN A 363 10.32 1.65 6.34
C GLN A 363 10.88 0.47 5.53
N TRP A 364 10.96 0.60 4.23
CA TRP A 364 11.24 -0.54 3.37
C TRP A 364 12.73 -0.70 3.04
N LEU A 365 13.18 -1.95 3.11
CA LEU A 365 14.43 -2.45 2.51
C LEU A 365 14.06 -3.40 1.37
N HIS A 366 14.61 -3.18 0.18
CA HIS A 366 14.49 -4.06 -0.98
C HIS A 366 15.87 -4.49 -1.44
N LEU A 367 16.02 -5.76 -1.76
CA LEU A 367 17.20 -6.33 -2.39
C LEU A 367 16.73 -7.25 -3.52
N ALA A 368 17.30 -7.13 -4.71
CA ALA A 368 16.90 -7.96 -5.83
C ALA A 368 18.09 -8.30 -6.74
N THR A 369 17.94 -9.38 -7.48
CA THR A 369 18.82 -9.75 -8.56
C THR A 369 18.01 -10.08 -9.82
N MET A 370 18.56 -9.74 -10.97
CA MET A 370 17.94 -9.93 -12.27
C MET A 370 18.91 -10.58 -13.22
N TYR A 371 18.43 -11.55 -13.97
CA TYR A 371 19.15 -12.20 -15.05
C TYR A 371 18.41 -12.03 -16.38
N ASN A 372 19.10 -11.45 -17.37
CA ASN A 372 18.61 -11.23 -18.72
C ASN A 372 19.03 -12.40 -19.64
N PHE A 373 18.05 -13.00 -20.28
CA PHE A 373 18.25 -14.05 -21.28
C PHE A 373 18.28 -13.46 -22.71
N ASP A 374 19.01 -14.11 -23.61
CA ASP A 374 18.91 -13.82 -25.04
C ASP A 374 17.68 -14.52 -25.64
N ASN A 375 16.50 -14.26 -25.06
CA ASN A 375 15.25 -14.93 -25.42
C ASN A 375 14.14 -13.87 -25.58
N ASN A 376 13.34 -14.00 -26.64
CA ASN A 376 12.26 -13.06 -26.93
C ASN A 376 10.98 -13.34 -26.14
N ILE A 377 10.77 -14.59 -25.69
CA ILE A 377 9.57 -15.00 -24.95
C ILE A 377 9.76 -14.72 -23.45
N LEU A 378 10.92 -15.10 -22.90
CA LEU A 378 11.29 -14.89 -21.50
C LEU A 378 12.61 -14.10 -21.46
N PRO A 379 12.59 -12.77 -21.63
CA PRO A 379 13.81 -11.98 -21.68
C PRO A 379 14.49 -11.76 -20.34
N ALA A 380 13.75 -11.82 -19.21
CA ALA A 380 14.37 -11.67 -17.88
C ALA A 380 13.62 -12.43 -16.78
N LEU A 381 14.40 -12.89 -15.77
CA LEU A 381 13.89 -13.34 -14.48
C LEU A 381 14.46 -12.44 -13.37
N ARG A 382 13.67 -12.23 -12.34
CA ARG A 382 14.01 -11.44 -11.16
C ARG A 382 13.67 -12.22 -9.89
N VAL A 383 14.50 -12.09 -8.87
CA VAL A 383 14.22 -12.59 -7.52
C VAL A 383 14.61 -11.48 -6.55
N GLY A 384 13.78 -11.22 -5.55
CA GLY A 384 14.02 -10.18 -4.57
C GLY A 384 13.58 -10.60 -3.17
N LEU A 385 14.08 -9.87 -2.22
CA LEU A 385 13.66 -9.85 -0.82
C LEU A 385 13.25 -8.44 -0.46
N GLN A 386 12.14 -8.31 0.23
CA GLN A 386 11.73 -7.03 0.81
C GLN A 386 11.35 -7.21 2.27
N SER A 387 11.63 -6.20 3.06
CA SER A 387 11.34 -6.21 4.50
C SER A 387 10.87 -4.83 4.95
N ASN A 388 9.78 -4.79 5.70
CA ASN A 388 9.40 -3.61 6.46
C ASN A 388 10.23 -3.59 7.76
N LEU A 389 11.07 -2.59 7.95
CA LEU A 389 11.99 -2.48 9.09
C LEU A 389 11.30 -1.93 10.36
N THR A 390 10.11 -1.35 10.20
CA THR A 390 9.28 -0.80 11.28
C THR A 390 7.84 -1.32 11.16
N GLY A 391 6.96 -0.87 12.03
CA GLY A 391 5.54 -1.23 11.99
C GLY A 391 5.33 -2.74 12.05
N THR A 392 4.80 -3.31 10.97
CA THR A 392 4.45 -4.75 10.92
C THR A 392 5.65 -5.70 10.84
N GLN A 393 6.84 -5.20 10.52
CA GLN A 393 8.12 -5.93 10.43
C GLN A 393 8.07 -7.22 9.59
N LEU A 394 7.19 -7.24 8.58
CA LEU A 394 7.05 -8.39 7.70
C LEU A 394 8.12 -8.41 6.61
N SER A 395 8.55 -9.62 6.28
CA SER A 395 9.49 -9.88 5.19
C SER A 395 8.85 -10.76 4.12
N SER A 396 9.20 -10.53 2.86
CA SER A 396 8.65 -11.25 1.71
C SER A 396 9.72 -11.63 0.71
N LEU A 397 9.53 -12.79 0.08
CA LEU A 397 10.22 -13.19 -1.13
C LEU A 397 9.42 -12.72 -2.34
N THR A 398 10.09 -12.16 -3.33
CA THR A 398 9.47 -11.76 -4.60
C THR A 398 10.12 -12.46 -5.78
N VAL A 399 9.30 -12.83 -6.76
CA VAL A 399 9.76 -13.45 -8.00
C VAL A 399 9.06 -12.75 -9.16
N GLY A 400 9.84 -12.30 -10.14
CA GLY A 400 9.34 -11.59 -11.29
C GLY A 400 9.89 -12.13 -12.61
N MET A 401 9.10 -12.01 -13.66
CA MET A 401 9.50 -12.35 -15.02
C MET A 401 9.09 -11.27 -16.01
N SER A 402 9.92 -11.10 -17.04
CA SER A 402 9.53 -10.32 -18.22
C SER A 402 9.09 -11.29 -19.32
N LEU A 403 8.01 -10.94 -20.02
CA LEU A 403 7.41 -11.74 -21.07
C LEU A 403 7.38 -10.93 -22.37
N PHE A 404 7.74 -11.55 -23.49
CA PHE A 404 7.68 -10.98 -24.85
C PHE A 404 8.37 -9.60 -25.00
N LYS A 405 9.34 -9.27 -24.13
CA LYS A 405 10.09 -7.99 -24.04
C LYS A 405 9.28 -6.76 -23.63
N PHE A 406 7.99 -6.86 -23.42
CA PHE A 406 7.14 -5.72 -23.05
C PHE A 406 6.30 -5.95 -21.76
N ALA A 407 5.91 -7.17 -21.46
CA ALA A 407 5.10 -7.47 -20.28
C ALA A 407 5.96 -7.93 -19.10
N THR A 408 5.54 -7.58 -17.89
CA THR A 408 6.14 -8.06 -16.64
C THR A 408 5.06 -8.65 -15.74
N LEU A 409 5.38 -9.74 -15.06
CA LEU A 409 4.57 -10.37 -14.03
C LEU A 409 5.46 -10.59 -12.82
N ASP A 410 5.07 -10.06 -11.69
CA ASP A 410 5.79 -10.21 -10.42
C ASP A 410 4.83 -10.73 -9.34
N LEU A 411 5.32 -11.61 -8.48
CA LEU A 411 4.61 -12.20 -7.36
C LEU A 411 5.37 -11.96 -6.07
N GLU A 412 4.64 -11.71 -5.01
CA GLU A 412 5.15 -11.53 -3.64
C GLU A 412 4.57 -12.60 -2.73
N TYR A 413 5.41 -13.21 -1.88
CA TYR A 413 5.02 -14.20 -0.88
C TYR A 413 5.69 -13.89 0.46
N GLY A 414 4.88 -13.67 1.49
CA GLY A 414 5.33 -13.39 2.86
C GLY A 414 6.06 -14.56 3.48
N LEU A 415 7.18 -14.30 4.15
CA LEU A 415 7.95 -15.29 4.88
C LEU A 415 7.38 -15.59 6.28
N ASN A 416 6.57 -14.67 6.79
CA ASN A 416 5.80 -14.84 8.01
C ASN A 416 4.45 -15.46 7.67
N SER A 417 3.95 -16.37 8.50
CA SER A 417 2.68 -17.06 8.29
C SER A 417 1.76 -16.93 9.50
N THR A 418 0.46 -17.04 9.24
CA THR A 418 -0.60 -17.18 10.23
C THR A 418 -1.47 -18.38 9.89
N SER A 419 -2.36 -18.81 10.77
CA SER A 419 -3.32 -19.88 10.50
C SER A 419 -4.67 -19.30 10.05
N ILE A 420 -5.22 -19.84 8.96
CA ILE A 420 -6.57 -19.55 8.46
C ILE A 420 -7.26 -20.88 8.24
N ASP A 421 -8.40 -21.14 8.86
CA ASP A 421 -9.13 -22.42 8.79
C ASP A 421 -8.22 -23.64 9.07
N GLY A 422 -7.30 -23.50 10.04
CA GLY A 422 -6.33 -24.54 10.40
C GLY A 422 -5.22 -24.79 9.38
N SER A 423 -5.15 -23.98 8.33
CA SER A 423 -4.11 -24.06 7.30
C SER A 423 -3.14 -22.89 7.39
N SER A 424 -1.83 -23.14 7.24
CA SER A 424 -0.83 -22.07 7.23
C SER A 424 -0.96 -21.24 5.95
N ALA A 425 -1.10 -19.92 6.12
CA ALA A 425 -1.17 -18.93 5.04
C ALA A 425 -0.07 -17.87 5.23
N PRO A 426 0.51 -17.31 4.15
CA PRO A 426 1.45 -16.20 4.28
C PRO A 426 0.72 -14.97 4.79
N ARG A 427 1.32 -14.23 5.73
CA ARG A 427 0.77 -12.97 6.22
C ARG A 427 0.79 -11.85 5.19
N ARG A 428 1.58 -12.00 4.12
CA ARG A 428 1.65 -11.05 3.03
C ARG A 428 1.66 -11.77 1.68
N PHE A 429 0.85 -11.27 0.76
CA PHE A 429 0.77 -11.77 -0.62
C PHE A 429 0.58 -10.59 -1.57
N GLY A 430 1.22 -10.65 -2.74
CA GLY A 430 1.10 -9.61 -3.76
C GLY A 430 1.26 -10.13 -5.18
N ILE A 431 0.67 -9.38 -6.11
CA ILE A 431 0.82 -9.58 -7.55
C ILE A 431 0.96 -8.24 -8.25
N ALA A 432 1.86 -8.17 -9.22
CA ALA A 432 2.00 -6.99 -10.06
C ALA A 432 2.15 -7.36 -11.54
N LEU A 433 1.55 -6.52 -12.36
CA LEU A 433 1.61 -6.59 -13.82
C LEU A 433 2.10 -5.25 -14.36
N GLY A 434 2.87 -5.28 -15.43
CA GLY A 434 3.33 -4.08 -16.10
C GLY A 434 3.54 -4.32 -17.60
N VAL A 435 3.41 -3.26 -18.38
CA VAL A 435 3.70 -3.30 -19.83
C VAL A 435 4.49 -2.05 -20.18
N GLU A 436 5.70 -2.25 -20.68
CA GLU A 436 6.62 -1.19 -21.07
C GLU A 436 7.13 -1.44 -22.47
N GLU A 437 6.98 -0.46 -23.35
CA GLU A 437 7.56 -0.51 -24.70
C GLU A 437 8.59 0.61 -24.89
N ARG A 438 9.50 0.38 -25.85
CA ARG A 438 10.55 1.31 -26.26
C ARG A 438 10.36 1.64 -27.72
N PHE A 439 10.44 2.91 -28.06
CA PHE A 439 10.39 3.41 -29.44
C PHE A 439 11.56 4.31 -29.73
#